data_23926dc7efd37655479ec78f75d28f70
#
_entry.id   23926dc7efd37655479ec78f75d28f70
#
_cell.length_a   1.000
_cell.length_b   1.000
_cell.length_c   1.000
_cell.angle_alpha   90.00
_cell.angle_beta   90.00
_cell.angle_gamma   90.00
#
_symmetry.space_group_name_H-M   'P 1'
#
loop_
_entity.id
_entity.type
_entity.pdbx_description
1 polymer ?
#
loop_
_entity_poly.entity_id
_entity_poly.type
_entity_poly.pdbx_seq_one_letter_code
_entity_poly.pdbx_strand_id
1 'polypeptide(L)'
;MKKKKKIIVIAAILAVILAVGVSVSIYLYINRFDAGEYVQAVLDTSYKNETDQYVEITGISQEEAEKIFDDNLDATMAGFENSEMPENMQPKYRELFGEIARKVSYTIGKPEKQEDGTYIVPVIVKPVTLFSDTYETFQTKAQEYAQEVTDSVMNGAEMPTDEEMQNQIYQIYYDVLRKRVDSGMLYGGARNVQLLVKKTSSREFTIDQEDMDRLDSMLIESVDVGE
;
A
#
# COMPACT_ATOMS: atom_id res chain seq x y z
N MET A 1 -4.49 48.93 -49.74
CA MET A 1 -3.68 48.82 -48.53
C MET A 1 -4.52 48.69 -47.21
N LYS A 2 -5.59 49.43 -47.00
CA LYS A 2 -6.39 49.41 -45.75
C LYS A 2 -7.05 48.06 -45.43
N LYS A 3 -7.53 47.28 -46.42
CA LYS A 3 -8.14 45.95 -46.19
C LYS A 3 -7.14 44.90 -45.71
N LYS A 4 -5.90 44.86 -46.28
CA LYS A 4 -4.86 43.90 -45.84
C LYS A 4 -4.41 44.14 -44.40
N LYS A 5 -4.30 45.42 -43.97
CA LYS A 5 -3.97 45.77 -42.56
C LYS A 5 -5.05 45.31 -41.58
N LYS A 6 -6.34 45.43 -41.93
CA LYS A 6 -7.45 44.96 -41.10
C LYS A 6 -7.45 43.45 -40.94
N ILE A 7 -7.16 42.68 -42.00
CA ILE A 7 -7.09 41.21 -41.94
C ILE A 7 -5.92 40.76 -41.07
N ILE A 8 -4.76 41.39 -41.14
CA ILE A 8 -3.60 41.07 -40.30
C ILE A 8 -3.89 41.34 -38.81
N VAL A 9 -4.56 42.46 -38.51
CA VAL A 9 -4.94 42.80 -37.13
C VAL A 9 -5.97 41.80 -36.55
N ILE A 10 -6.96 41.38 -37.33
CA ILE A 10 -7.94 40.37 -36.91
C ILE A 10 -7.26 39.02 -36.70
N ALA A 11 -6.35 38.61 -37.60
CA ALA A 11 -5.60 37.37 -37.45
C ALA A 11 -4.71 37.38 -36.18
N ALA A 12 -4.07 38.52 -35.88
CA ALA A 12 -3.26 38.68 -34.69
C ALA A 12 -4.11 38.60 -33.39
N ILE A 13 -5.29 39.21 -33.38
CA ILE A 13 -6.21 39.16 -32.25
C ILE A 13 -6.73 37.73 -32.03
N LEU A 14 -7.08 37.02 -33.12
CA LEU A 14 -7.50 35.62 -33.04
C LEU A 14 -6.37 34.71 -32.49
N ALA A 15 -5.13 34.93 -32.94
CA ALA A 15 -3.97 34.18 -32.42
C ALA A 15 -3.74 34.41 -30.90
N VAL A 16 -3.90 35.65 -30.44
CA VAL A 16 -3.80 35.98 -29.00
C VAL A 16 -4.91 35.32 -28.22
N ILE A 17 -6.16 35.35 -28.71
CA ILE A 17 -7.31 34.71 -28.05
C ILE A 17 -7.10 33.18 -27.94
N LEU A 18 -6.60 32.54 -29.01
CA LEU A 18 -6.28 31.13 -29.01
C LEU A 18 -5.13 30.80 -28.01
N ALA A 19 -4.08 31.61 -28.01
CA ALA A 19 -2.97 31.41 -27.09
C ALA A 19 -3.39 31.56 -25.62
N VAL A 20 -4.22 32.55 -25.30
CA VAL A 20 -4.80 32.74 -23.96
C VAL A 20 -5.76 31.60 -23.60
N GLY A 21 -6.62 31.19 -24.54
CA GLY A 21 -7.54 30.06 -24.32
C GLY A 21 -6.81 28.74 -24.04
N VAL A 22 -5.74 28.45 -24.77
CA VAL A 22 -4.90 27.27 -24.56
C VAL A 22 -4.17 27.37 -23.20
N SER A 23 -3.60 28.54 -22.89
CA SER A 23 -2.91 28.75 -21.60
C SER A 23 -3.85 28.62 -20.40
N VAL A 24 -5.07 29.16 -20.48
CA VAL A 24 -6.10 29.00 -19.44
C VAL A 24 -6.54 27.55 -19.34
N SER A 25 -6.72 26.84 -20.45
CA SER A 25 -7.11 25.43 -20.45
C SER A 25 -6.02 24.54 -19.84
N ILE A 26 -4.74 24.80 -20.15
CA ILE A 26 -3.59 24.12 -19.56
C ILE A 26 -3.51 24.44 -18.07
N TYR A 27 -3.69 25.72 -17.68
CA TYR A 27 -3.68 26.12 -16.27
C TYR A 27 -4.80 25.44 -15.48
N LEU A 28 -6.01 25.39 -16.02
CA LEU A 28 -7.15 24.71 -15.40
C LEU A 28 -6.96 23.21 -15.34
N TYR A 29 -6.33 22.60 -16.34
CA TYR A 29 -5.99 21.18 -16.36
C TYR A 29 -4.94 20.83 -15.30
N ILE A 30 -3.83 21.59 -15.24
CA ILE A 30 -2.73 21.41 -14.29
C ILE A 30 -3.18 21.66 -12.83
N ASN A 31 -4.14 22.57 -12.63
CA ASN A 31 -4.67 22.90 -11.28
C ASN A 31 -5.95 22.12 -10.93
N ARG A 32 -6.35 21.15 -11.75
CA ARG A 32 -7.50 20.32 -11.46
C ARG A 32 -7.13 19.29 -10.40
N PHE A 33 -7.67 19.47 -9.19
CA PHE A 33 -7.58 18.44 -8.17
C PHE A 33 -8.52 17.29 -8.53
N ASP A 34 -7.95 16.09 -8.61
CA ASP A 34 -8.69 14.84 -8.70
C ASP A 34 -8.46 14.04 -7.40
N ALA A 35 -9.53 13.89 -6.61
CA ALA A 35 -9.46 13.19 -5.33
C ALA A 35 -9.17 11.69 -5.50
N GLY A 36 -9.57 11.09 -6.64
CA GLY A 36 -9.28 9.70 -6.96
C GLY A 36 -7.80 9.50 -7.28
N GLU A 37 -7.22 10.37 -8.10
CA GLU A 37 -5.79 10.35 -8.41
C GLU A 37 -4.94 10.56 -7.14
N TYR A 38 -5.39 11.46 -6.24
CA TYR A 38 -4.71 11.66 -4.95
C TYR A 38 -4.76 10.41 -4.07
N VAL A 39 -5.94 9.80 -3.90
CA VAL A 39 -6.08 8.54 -3.14
C VAL A 39 -5.24 7.43 -3.76
N GLN A 40 -5.26 7.27 -5.09
CA GLN A 40 -4.42 6.30 -5.77
C GLN A 40 -2.94 6.52 -5.46
N ALA A 41 -2.47 7.76 -5.57
CA ALA A 41 -1.08 8.13 -5.31
C ALA A 41 -0.67 7.87 -3.84
N VAL A 42 -1.54 8.19 -2.86
CA VAL A 42 -1.31 7.90 -1.46
C VAL A 42 -1.16 6.39 -1.23
N LEU A 43 -2.09 5.58 -1.74
CA LEU A 43 -2.06 4.13 -1.54
C LEU A 43 -0.87 3.47 -2.27
N ASP A 44 -0.57 3.89 -3.50
CA ASP A 44 0.57 3.38 -4.27
C ASP A 44 1.90 3.72 -3.58
N THR A 45 2.03 4.94 -3.04
CA THR A 45 3.20 5.34 -2.24
C THR A 45 3.30 4.52 -0.95
N SER A 46 2.19 4.39 -0.22
CA SER A 46 2.17 3.75 1.10
C SER A 46 2.42 2.25 1.06
N TYR A 47 1.92 1.54 0.02
CA TYR A 47 1.98 0.08 -0.03
C TYR A 47 2.89 -0.48 -1.11
N LYS A 48 3.03 0.23 -2.26
CA LYS A 48 3.80 -0.29 -3.41
C LYS A 48 5.15 0.38 -3.59
N ASN A 49 5.43 1.47 -2.86
CA ASN A 49 6.59 2.33 -3.06
C ASN A 49 6.63 2.96 -4.46
N GLU A 50 5.45 3.25 -5.03
CA GLU A 50 5.28 3.94 -6.31
C GLU A 50 4.98 5.42 -6.00
N THR A 51 6.00 6.28 -6.05
CA THR A 51 5.99 7.62 -5.45
C THR A 51 5.81 8.76 -6.44
N ASP A 52 6.03 8.53 -7.74
CA ASP A 52 6.09 9.59 -8.76
C ASP A 52 4.83 10.46 -8.80
N GLN A 53 3.66 9.83 -8.78
CA GLN A 53 2.38 10.55 -8.82
C GLN A 53 2.14 11.36 -7.54
N TYR A 54 2.52 10.80 -6.39
CA TYR A 54 2.38 11.49 -5.10
C TYR A 54 3.28 12.72 -5.01
N VAL A 55 4.52 12.62 -5.48
CA VAL A 55 5.47 13.75 -5.60
C VAL A 55 4.90 14.83 -6.54
N GLU A 56 4.34 14.44 -7.69
CA GLU A 56 3.75 15.40 -8.63
C GLU A 56 2.57 16.17 -8.02
N ILE A 57 1.66 15.47 -7.31
CA ILE A 57 0.47 16.07 -6.72
C ILE A 57 0.81 16.95 -5.51
N THR A 58 1.65 16.47 -4.61
CA THR A 58 1.93 17.13 -3.32
C THR A 58 3.09 18.11 -3.38
N GLY A 59 4.08 17.84 -4.25
CA GLY A 59 5.29 18.63 -4.40
C GLY A 59 6.33 18.36 -3.32
N ILE A 60 6.21 17.28 -2.54
CA ILE A 60 7.28 16.82 -1.63
C ILE A 60 8.46 16.25 -2.43
N SER A 61 9.60 16.04 -1.77
CA SER A 61 10.75 15.42 -2.41
C SER A 61 10.54 13.91 -2.62
N GLN A 62 11.29 13.36 -3.57
CA GLN A 62 11.31 11.91 -3.81
C GLN A 62 11.72 11.12 -2.56
N GLU A 63 12.74 11.61 -1.84
CA GLU A 63 13.25 11.00 -0.61
C GLU A 63 12.18 10.97 0.51
N GLU A 64 11.41 12.06 0.67
CA GLU A 64 10.30 12.11 1.63
C GLU A 64 9.18 11.15 1.24
N ALA A 65 8.89 10.99 -0.05
CA ALA A 65 7.87 10.07 -0.52
C ALA A 65 8.28 8.59 -0.33
N GLU A 66 9.52 8.23 -0.65
CA GLU A 66 10.06 6.87 -0.45
C GLU A 66 10.06 6.48 1.02
N LYS A 67 10.30 7.44 1.91
CA LYS A 67 10.29 7.22 3.35
C LYS A 67 8.92 6.78 3.88
N ILE A 68 7.82 7.16 3.24
CA ILE A 68 6.46 6.75 3.65
C ILE A 68 6.31 5.23 3.64
N PHE A 69 6.77 4.57 2.58
CA PHE A 69 6.74 3.10 2.49
C PHE A 69 7.63 2.45 3.55
N ASP A 70 8.84 2.98 3.75
CA ASP A 70 9.78 2.46 4.74
C ASP A 70 9.25 2.61 6.17
N ASP A 71 8.67 3.76 6.51
CA ASP A 71 8.07 4.01 7.83
C ASP A 71 6.87 3.05 8.08
N ASN A 72 6.04 2.78 7.07
CA ASN A 72 4.93 1.81 7.16
C ASN A 72 5.44 0.38 7.36
N LEU A 73 6.53 0.03 6.66
CA LEU A 73 7.15 -1.28 6.81
C LEU A 73 7.81 -1.45 8.18
N ASP A 74 8.45 -0.39 8.70
CA ASP A 74 9.01 -0.37 10.04
C ASP A 74 7.93 -0.53 11.12
N ALA A 75 6.79 0.14 10.95
CA ALA A 75 5.63 -0.02 11.86
C ALA A 75 5.09 -1.46 11.81
N THR A 76 5.02 -2.07 10.62
CA THR A 76 4.62 -3.48 10.46
C THR A 76 5.60 -4.41 11.17
N MET A 77 6.91 -4.19 10.99
CA MET A 77 7.95 -4.99 11.65
C MET A 77 7.89 -4.83 13.17
N ALA A 78 7.74 -3.60 13.68
CA ALA A 78 7.64 -3.36 15.14
C ALA A 78 6.44 -4.08 15.77
N GLY A 79 5.31 -4.18 15.07
CA GLY A 79 4.16 -4.99 15.49
C GLY A 79 4.48 -6.48 15.56
N PHE A 80 5.34 -6.96 14.68
CA PHE A 80 5.76 -8.37 14.62
C PHE A 80 6.91 -8.68 15.59
N GLU A 81 7.81 -7.74 15.85
CA GLU A 81 8.95 -7.88 16.79
C GLU A 81 8.53 -7.99 18.26
N ASN A 82 7.35 -7.51 18.62
CA ASN A 82 6.76 -7.76 19.95
C ASN A 82 6.58 -9.25 20.27
N SER A 83 6.78 -10.15 19.31
CA SER A 83 6.70 -11.60 19.40
C SER A 83 8.07 -12.30 19.57
N GLU A 84 9.13 -11.59 19.99
CA GLU A 84 10.46 -12.15 20.22
C GLU A 84 11.14 -12.75 18.96
N MET A 85 10.96 -12.10 17.80
CA MET A 85 11.60 -12.54 16.56
C MET A 85 13.14 -12.51 16.68
N PRO A 86 13.85 -13.61 16.34
CA PRO A 86 15.30 -13.61 16.32
C PRO A 86 15.89 -12.57 15.39
N GLU A 87 16.95 -11.87 15.82
CA GLU A 87 17.58 -10.78 15.07
C GLU A 87 18.01 -11.19 13.64
N ASN A 88 18.49 -12.42 13.47
CA ASN A 88 18.90 -12.96 12.16
C ASN A 88 17.72 -13.20 11.20
N MET A 89 16.49 -13.22 11.69
CA MET A 89 15.28 -13.38 10.89
C MET A 89 14.66 -12.03 10.45
N GLN A 90 14.89 -10.96 11.20
CA GLN A 90 14.32 -9.64 10.92
C GLN A 90 14.52 -9.15 9.48
N PRO A 91 15.73 -9.18 8.88
CA PRO A 91 15.93 -8.74 7.50
C PRO A 91 15.12 -9.56 6.48
N LYS A 92 15.01 -10.89 6.71
CA LYS A 92 14.25 -11.77 5.83
C LYS A 92 12.76 -11.47 5.85
N TYR A 93 12.21 -11.25 7.05
CA TYR A 93 10.80 -10.91 7.21
C TYR A 93 10.49 -9.51 6.68
N ARG A 94 11.40 -8.54 6.90
CA ARG A 94 11.25 -7.19 6.34
C ARG A 94 11.16 -7.23 4.81
N GLU A 95 12.03 -7.97 4.14
CA GLU A 95 12.01 -8.15 2.69
C GLU A 95 10.70 -8.81 2.23
N LEU A 96 10.32 -9.90 2.89
CA LEU A 96 9.09 -10.63 2.60
C LEU A 96 7.84 -9.76 2.76
N PHE A 97 7.73 -9.02 3.86
CA PHE A 97 6.58 -8.13 4.10
C PHE A 97 6.55 -6.96 3.12
N GLY A 98 7.71 -6.41 2.74
CA GLY A 98 7.79 -5.42 1.68
C GLY A 98 7.32 -5.96 0.32
N GLU A 99 7.60 -7.22 0.02
CA GLU A 99 7.07 -7.86 -1.20
C GLU A 99 5.56 -8.12 -1.12
N ILE A 100 5.05 -8.55 0.04
CA ILE A 100 3.62 -8.76 0.26
C ILE A 100 2.87 -7.42 0.15
N ALA A 101 3.40 -6.35 0.75
CA ALA A 101 2.81 -5.02 0.68
C ALA A 101 2.63 -4.55 -0.77
N ARG A 102 3.65 -4.74 -1.63
CA ARG A 102 3.56 -4.38 -3.06
C ARG A 102 2.51 -5.18 -3.85
N LYS A 103 2.01 -6.28 -3.28
CA LYS A 103 1.01 -7.14 -3.91
C LYS A 103 -0.42 -6.90 -3.40
N VAL A 104 -0.64 -5.89 -2.53
CA VAL A 104 -2.00 -5.53 -2.12
C VAL A 104 -2.84 -5.09 -3.31
N SER A 105 -4.12 -5.43 -3.29
CA SER A 105 -5.02 -5.23 -4.42
C SER A 105 -6.17 -4.30 -4.05
N TYR A 106 -6.21 -3.14 -4.70
CA TYR A 106 -7.29 -2.17 -4.59
C TYR A 106 -7.61 -1.53 -5.94
N THR A 107 -8.79 -0.95 -6.03
CA THR A 107 -9.26 -0.20 -7.20
C THR A 107 -9.98 1.04 -6.71
N ILE A 108 -9.59 2.21 -7.21
CA ILE A 108 -10.21 3.48 -6.87
C ILE A 108 -11.46 3.68 -7.73
N GLY A 109 -12.58 3.97 -7.08
CA GLY A 109 -13.83 4.30 -7.74
C GLY A 109 -13.90 5.79 -8.08
N LYS A 110 -15.01 6.19 -8.69
CA LYS A 110 -15.22 7.59 -9.08
C LYS A 110 -15.48 8.45 -7.83
N PRO A 111 -14.68 9.52 -7.62
CA PRO A 111 -14.89 10.43 -6.52
C PRO A 111 -16.23 11.19 -6.62
N GLU A 112 -16.87 11.39 -5.47
CA GLU A 112 -18.10 12.17 -5.35
C GLU A 112 -17.83 13.43 -4.52
N LYS A 113 -17.96 14.61 -5.14
CA LYS A 113 -17.82 15.89 -4.44
C LYS A 113 -19.03 16.17 -3.60
N GLN A 114 -18.82 16.53 -2.32
CA GLN A 114 -19.84 16.88 -1.36
C GLN A 114 -20.15 18.40 -1.38
N GLU A 115 -21.27 18.79 -0.79
CA GLU A 115 -21.70 20.20 -0.71
C GLU A 115 -20.73 21.09 0.09
N ASP A 116 -20.06 20.52 1.08
CA ASP A 116 -19.05 21.20 1.91
C ASP A 116 -17.67 21.30 1.25
N GLY A 117 -17.53 20.78 0.02
CA GLY A 117 -16.29 20.80 -0.76
C GLY A 117 -15.33 19.63 -0.49
N THR A 118 -15.68 18.70 0.38
CA THR A 118 -14.97 17.43 0.57
C THR A 118 -15.27 16.44 -0.56
N TYR A 119 -14.59 15.31 -0.58
CA TYR A 119 -14.81 14.25 -1.56
C TYR A 119 -14.95 12.91 -0.85
N ILE A 120 -15.93 12.12 -1.27
CA ILE A 120 -16.00 10.69 -0.94
C ILE A 120 -15.39 9.91 -2.10
N VAL A 121 -14.36 9.12 -1.79
CA VAL A 121 -13.67 8.28 -2.78
C VAL A 121 -13.91 6.82 -2.43
N PRO A 122 -14.72 6.09 -3.23
CA PRO A 122 -14.90 4.66 -3.04
C PRO A 122 -13.62 3.90 -3.38
N VAL A 123 -13.24 2.93 -2.55
CA VAL A 123 -12.13 2.02 -2.80
C VAL A 123 -12.62 0.60 -2.67
N ILE A 124 -12.35 -0.23 -3.68
CA ILE A 124 -12.62 -1.67 -3.67
C ILE A 124 -11.32 -2.37 -3.34
N VAL A 125 -11.30 -3.11 -2.24
CA VAL A 125 -10.15 -3.86 -1.75
C VAL A 125 -10.40 -5.35 -1.96
N LYS A 126 -9.39 -6.09 -2.41
CA LYS A 126 -9.37 -7.55 -2.34
C LYS A 126 -8.34 -7.95 -1.29
N PRO A 127 -8.77 -8.44 -0.11
CA PRO A 127 -7.86 -8.83 0.96
C PRO A 127 -6.86 -9.88 0.51
N VAL A 128 -5.61 -9.74 0.92
CA VAL A 128 -4.61 -10.79 0.79
C VAL A 128 -4.94 -11.90 1.79
N THR A 129 -5.09 -13.15 1.32
CA THR A 129 -5.43 -14.32 2.15
C THR A 129 -4.20 -15.14 2.57
N LEU A 130 -3.00 -14.62 2.33
CA LEU A 130 -1.73 -15.33 2.54
C LEU A 130 -1.65 -16.00 3.92
N PHE A 131 -1.97 -15.27 4.96
CA PHE A 131 -1.79 -15.74 6.35
C PHE A 131 -2.84 -16.80 6.71
N SER A 132 -4.10 -16.62 6.32
CA SER A 132 -5.16 -17.60 6.52
C SER A 132 -4.90 -18.87 5.70
N ASP A 133 -4.50 -18.75 4.44
CA ASP A 133 -4.21 -19.88 3.55
C ASP A 133 -3.02 -20.74 4.00
N THR A 134 -2.07 -20.15 4.71
CA THR A 134 -0.82 -20.83 5.13
C THR A 134 -0.83 -21.32 6.56
N TYR A 135 -1.81 -20.91 7.36
CA TYR A 135 -1.86 -21.19 8.80
C TYR A 135 -1.84 -22.69 9.13
N GLU A 136 -2.69 -23.50 8.49
CA GLU A 136 -2.75 -24.94 8.69
C GLU A 136 -1.43 -25.62 8.29
N THR A 137 -0.81 -25.19 7.18
CA THR A 137 0.49 -25.70 6.73
C THR A 137 1.57 -25.37 7.75
N PHE A 138 1.57 -24.17 8.30
CA PHE A 138 2.51 -23.77 9.36
C PHE A 138 2.31 -24.61 10.61
N GLN A 139 1.08 -24.77 11.10
CA GLN A 139 0.79 -25.59 12.27
C GLN A 139 1.30 -27.04 12.10
N THR A 140 1.00 -27.65 10.96
CA THR A 140 1.46 -29.00 10.66
C THR A 140 2.98 -29.12 10.73
N LYS A 141 3.70 -28.18 10.07
CA LYS A 141 5.17 -28.19 10.09
C LYS A 141 5.79 -27.92 11.47
N ALA A 142 5.16 -27.05 12.24
CA ALA A 142 5.59 -26.79 13.61
C ALA A 142 5.38 -28.03 14.51
N GLN A 143 4.30 -28.79 14.32
CA GLN A 143 4.07 -30.05 15.02
C GLN A 143 5.06 -31.15 14.59
N GLU A 144 5.34 -31.28 13.28
CA GLU A 144 6.36 -32.19 12.75
C GLU A 144 7.72 -31.92 13.41
N TYR A 145 8.13 -30.63 13.46
CA TYR A 145 9.38 -30.25 14.12
C TYR A 145 9.39 -30.60 15.63
N ALA A 146 8.30 -30.30 16.35
CA ALA A 146 8.21 -30.65 17.77
C ALA A 146 8.31 -32.17 18.00
N GLN A 147 7.74 -33.00 17.12
CA GLN A 147 7.86 -34.43 17.18
C GLN A 147 9.28 -34.90 16.88
N GLU A 148 9.94 -34.34 15.86
CA GLU A 148 11.35 -34.65 15.52
C GLU A 148 12.29 -34.33 16.70
N VAL A 149 12.11 -33.19 17.37
CA VAL A 149 12.88 -32.84 18.55
C VAL A 149 12.62 -33.85 19.68
N THR A 150 11.36 -34.20 19.93
CA THR A 150 10.99 -35.18 20.96
C THR A 150 11.66 -36.54 20.70
N ASP A 151 11.53 -37.04 19.47
CA ASP A 151 12.11 -38.34 19.10
C ASP A 151 13.65 -38.34 19.17
N SER A 152 14.28 -37.23 18.79
CA SER A 152 15.74 -37.08 18.85
C SER A 152 16.23 -37.11 20.33
N VAL A 153 15.58 -36.39 21.20
CA VAL A 153 15.91 -36.35 22.64
C VAL A 153 15.68 -37.72 23.30
N MET A 154 14.59 -38.40 22.95
CA MET A 154 14.33 -39.76 23.43
C MET A 154 15.39 -40.76 22.95
N ASN A 155 16.04 -40.52 21.81
CA ASN A 155 17.16 -41.31 21.28
C ASN A 155 18.53 -40.84 21.80
N GLY A 156 18.58 -39.91 22.75
CA GLY A 156 19.81 -39.50 23.43
C GLY A 156 20.49 -38.27 22.86
N ALA A 157 19.82 -37.52 21.98
CA ALA A 157 20.31 -36.21 21.56
C ALA A 157 20.10 -35.17 22.67
N GLU A 158 20.89 -34.10 22.69
CA GLU A 158 20.68 -32.98 23.56
C GLU A 158 19.40 -32.22 23.18
N MET A 159 18.69 -31.72 24.16
CA MET A 159 17.54 -30.85 23.96
C MET A 159 18.00 -29.55 23.32
N PRO A 160 17.43 -29.08 22.18
CA PRO A 160 17.73 -27.78 21.64
C PRO A 160 17.42 -26.67 22.66
N THR A 161 18.18 -25.60 22.62
CA THR A 161 17.91 -24.40 23.43
C THR A 161 16.62 -23.71 22.98
N ASP A 162 16.04 -22.88 23.84
CA ASP A 162 14.87 -22.08 23.51
C ASP A 162 15.12 -21.18 22.30
N GLU A 163 16.33 -20.61 22.20
CA GLU A 163 16.75 -19.80 21.04
C GLU A 163 16.80 -20.60 19.74
N GLU A 164 17.35 -21.83 19.76
CA GLU A 164 17.39 -22.70 18.59
C GLU A 164 15.98 -23.11 18.15
N MET A 165 15.13 -23.48 19.10
CA MET A 165 13.73 -23.81 18.81
C MET A 165 12.98 -22.64 18.22
N GLN A 166 13.14 -21.43 18.80
CA GLN A 166 12.53 -20.22 18.32
C GLN A 166 13.01 -19.87 16.90
N ASN A 167 14.31 -19.89 16.65
CA ASN A 167 14.87 -19.69 15.30
C ASN A 167 14.26 -20.67 14.28
N GLN A 168 14.11 -21.93 14.66
CA GLN A 168 13.55 -22.94 13.75
C GLN A 168 12.07 -22.71 13.46
N ILE A 169 11.27 -22.30 14.46
CA ILE A 169 9.85 -21.99 14.26
C ILE A 169 9.68 -20.77 13.32
N TYR A 170 10.48 -19.71 13.52
CA TYR A 170 10.46 -18.56 12.61
C TYR A 170 10.94 -18.91 11.20
N GLN A 171 11.95 -19.80 11.07
CA GLN A 171 12.38 -20.27 9.75
C GLN A 171 11.28 -21.08 9.05
N ILE A 172 10.61 -21.98 9.76
CA ILE A 172 9.48 -22.76 9.23
C ILE A 172 8.36 -21.81 8.73
N TYR A 173 8.00 -20.80 9.54
CA TYR A 173 6.97 -19.86 9.15
C TYR A 173 7.38 -19.02 7.94
N TYR A 174 8.60 -18.52 7.92
CA TYR A 174 9.16 -17.83 6.77
C TYR A 174 9.09 -18.67 5.50
N ASP A 175 9.53 -19.93 5.53
CA ASP A 175 9.57 -20.82 4.38
C ASP A 175 8.15 -21.11 3.84
N VAL A 176 7.18 -21.26 4.73
CA VAL A 176 5.77 -21.44 4.37
C VAL A 176 5.22 -20.22 3.66
N LEU A 177 5.43 -19.02 4.23
CA LEU A 177 5.00 -17.76 3.62
C LEU A 177 5.72 -17.52 2.29
N ARG A 178 7.05 -17.68 2.25
CA ARG A 178 7.87 -17.47 1.06
C ARG A 178 7.41 -18.37 -0.10
N LYS A 179 7.24 -19.66 0.17
CA LYS A 179 6.73 -20.62 -0.81
C LYS A 179 5.37 -20.19 -1.38
N ARG A 180 4.50 -19.63 -0.53
CA ARG A 180 3.18 -19.18 -0.97
C ARG A 180 3.27 -17.94 -1.85
N VAL A 181 4.09 -16.97 -1.45
CA VAL A 181 4.34 -15.74 -2.22
C VAL A 181 4.92 -16.07 -3.61
N ASP A 182 5.89 -17.00 -3.68
CA ASP A 182 6.51 -17.45 -4.93
C ASP A 182 5.53 -18.20 -5.85
N SER A 183 4.56 -18.91 -5.26
CA SER A 183 3.52 -19.62 -6.01
C SER A 183 2.41 -18.72 -6.53
N GLY A 184 2.39 -17.47 -6.13
CA GLY A 184 1.37 -16.48 -6.43
C GLY A 184 0.46 -16.18 -5.25
N MET A 185 0.07 -14.91 -5.12
CA MET A 185 -0.84 -14.44 -4.06
C MET A 185 -2.28 -14.86 -4.36
N LEU A 186 -3.03 -15.18 -3.30
CA LEU A 186 -4.48 -15.33 -3.36
C LEU A 186 -5.15 -14.13 -2.69
N TYR A 187 -6.39 -13.88 -3.11
CA TYR A 187 -7.18 -12.76 -2.63
C TYR A 187 -8.59 -13.23 -2.28
N GLY A 188 -9.10 -12.70 -1.20
CA GLY A 188 -10.48 -12.91 -0.75
C GLY A 188 -11.50 -12.12 -1.57
N GLY A 189 -12.74 -12.18 -1.13
CA GLY A 189 -13.85 -11.46 -1.74
C GLY A 189 -13.65 -9.94 -1.68
N ALA A 190 -14.05 -9.24 -2.74
CA ALA A 190 -13.96 -7.79 -2.81
C ALA A 190 -14.78 -7.12 -1.69
N ARG A 191 -14.19 -6.15 -1.02
CA ARG A 191 -14.80 -5.32 0.03
C ARG A 191 -14.75 -3.85 -0.38
N ASN A 192 -15.74 -3.07 0.04
CA ASN A 192 -15.81 -1.64 -0.28
C ASN A 192 -15.53 -0.83 0.98
N VAL A 193 -14.72 0.21 0.84
CA VAL A 193 -14.50 1.26 1.83
C VAL A 193 -14.67 2.61 1.15
N GLN A 194 -15.09 3.62 1.90
CA GLN A 194 -15.20 5.00 1.43
C GLN A 194 -14.18 5.84 2.19
N LEU A 195 -13.38 6.60 1.46
CA LEU A 195 -12.39 7.51 2.04
C LEU A 195 -12.84 8.95 1.89
N LEU A 196 -12.92 9.66 3.01
CA LEU A 196 -13.21 11.09 3.03
C LEU A 196 -11.94 11.89 2.79
N VAL A 197 -11.89 12.61 1.68
CA VAL A 197 -10.76 13.46 1.28
C VAL A 197 -11.12 14.92 1.47
N LYS A 198 -10.29 15.65 2.22
CA LYS A 198 -10.43 17.10 2.47
C LYS A 198 -9.25 17.82 1.80
N LYS A 199 -9.56 18.90 1.09
CA LYS A 199 -8.55 19.83 0.58
C LYS A 199 -8.33 20.94 1.58
N THR A 200 -7.14 21.03 2.17
CA THR A 200 -6.81 22.03 3.18
C THR A 200 -6.14 23.27 2.57
N SER A 201 -5.37 23.09 1.48
CA SER A 201 -4.77 24.21 0.73
C SER A 201 -4.62 23.84 -0.77
N SER A 202 -3.90 24.66 -1.54
CA SER A 202 -3.74 24.43 -2.99
C SER A 202 -3.03 23.10 -3.35
N ARG A 203 -2.17 22.60 -2.45
CA ARG A 203 -1.40 21.34 -2.62
C ARG A 203 -1.45 20.43 -1.39
N GLU A 204 -2.29 20.77 -0.44
CA GLU A 204 -2.43 20.03 0.81
C GLU A 204 -3.78 19.36 0.85
N PHE A 205 -3.76 18.06 0.99
CA PHE A 205 -4.94 17.20 1.03
C PHE A 205 -4.79 16.25 2.21
N THR A 206 -5.87 15.84 2.80
CA THR A 206 -5.89 14.87 3.88
C THR A 206 -6.97 13.83 3.62
N ILE A 207 -6.67 12.58 3.89
CA ILE A 207 -7.66 11.52 4.01
C ILE A 207 -8.00 11.38 5.49
N ASP A 208 -9.24 11.11 5.79
CA ASP A 208 -9.67 10.87 7.16
C ASP A 208 -8.95 9.63 7.73
N GLN A 209 -8.39 9.75 8.93
CA GLN A 209 -7.55 8.71 9.52
C GLN A 209 -8.35 7.44 9.86
N GLU A 210 -9.59 7.59 10.35
CA GLU A 210 -10.44 6.42 10.66
C GLU A 210 -10.80 5.62 9.40
N ASP A 211 -10.96 6.32 8.27
CA ASP A 211 -11.20 5.68 6.99
C ASP A 211 -9.95 4.93 6.49
N MET A 212 -8.75 5.52 6.67
CA MET A 212 -7.48 4.84 6.36
C MET A 212 -7.28 3.60 7.24
N ASP A 213 -7.48 3.70 8.54
CA ASP A 213 -7.36 2.57 9.47
C ASP A 213 -8.34 1.44 9.10
N ARG A 214 -9.54 1.81 8.64
CA ARG A 214 -10.54 0.85 8.15
C ARG A 214 -10.08 0.17 6.86
N LEU A 215 -9.51 0.93 5.93
CA LEU A 215 -8.92 0.38 4.70
C LEU A 215 -7.78 -0.59 5.03
N ASP A 216 -6.86 -0.19 5.91
CA ASP A 216 -5.73 -1.01 6.34
C ASP A 216 -6.18 -2.35 6.92
N SER A 217 -7.22 -2.34 7.76
CA SER A 217 -7.81 -3.56 8.32
C SER A 217 -8.42 -4.50 7.29
N MET A 218 -8.68 -4.01 6.07
CA MET A 218 -9.25 -4.80 4.96
C MET A 218 -8.21 -5.32 3.97
N LEU A 219 -6.97 -4.81 3.99
CA LEU A 219 -5.93 -5.21 3.02
C LEU A 219 -5.44 -6.64 3.22
N ILE A 220 -5.46 -7.11 4.45
CA ILE A 220 -5.01 -8.45 4.83
C ILE A 220 -6.15 -9.14 5.59
N GLU A 221 -6.44 -10.37 5.21
CA GLU A 221 -7.41 -11.19 5.94
C GLU A 221 -6.80 -11.70 7.24
N SER A 222 -7.46 -11.41 8.37
CA SER A 222 -7.05 -11.91 9.69
C SER A 222 -7.21 -13.44 9.75
N VAL A 223 -6.27 -14.10 10.41
CA VAL A 223 -6.40 -15.53 10.74
C VAL A 223 -7.42 -15.62 11.87
N ASP A 224 -8.52 -16.33 11.64
CA ASP A 224 -9.46 -16.68 12.71
C ASP A 224 -8.85 -17.86 13.52
N VAL A 225 -8.08 -17.52 14.54
CA VAL A 225 -7.58 -18.49 15.51
C VAL A 225 -8.71 -18.73 16.51
N GLY A 226 -9.72 -19.53 16.13
CA GLY A 226 -10.86 -19.82 16.97
C GLY A 226 -10.47 -19.99 18.45
N GLU A 227 -11.17 -19.25 19.33
CA GLU A 227 -11.05 -19.32 20.79
C GLU A 227 -11.28 -20.73 21.34
#